data_a91394a89610c7f72f71ce2ca4811eff
#
_entry.id   a91394a89610c7f72f71ce2ca4811eff
#
_cell.length_a   1.000
_cell.length_b   1.000
_cell.length_c   1.000
_cell.angle_alpha   90.00
_cell.angle_beta   90.00
_cell.angle_gamma   90.00
#
_symmetry.space_group_name_H-M   'P 1'
#
loop_
_entity.id
_entity.type
_entity.pdbx_description
1 polymer ?
#
loop_
_entity_poly.entity_id
_entity_poly.type
_entity_poly.pdbx_seq_one_letter_code
_entity_poly.pdbx_strand_id
1 'polypeptide(L)'
;MEIFVPKTETEKQKAVAGEIRERFRRENRRPLVFARTYGCQQNEHDTEKMLGLALMCGYEKTGDPANADLIIVNTCAIREHAEKRTFSCTGAYKKLKEQNRELIILFCGCMAQETGIAEKIKRSYPYIDAVVGTDSNHRLPEIIQNVMQTRKRAYLVNSLPHSDFGVIAEDIPALRESEYKAWVSVMYGCNNRSEEHTSELQSPQ
;
A
#
# COMPACT_ATOMS: atom_id res chain seq x y z
N MET A 1 -5.85 22.08 6.71
CA MET A 1 -5.69 22.47 5.29
C MET A 1 -5.46 21.21 4.51
N GLU A 2 -6.42 20.81 3.66
CA GLU A 2 -6.29 19.60 2.83
C GLU A 2 -5.16 19.80 1.84
N ILE A 3 -4.30 18.77 1.67
CA ILE A 3 -3.20 18.79 0.71
C ILE A 3 -3.62 17.98 -0.50
N PHE A 4 -3.90 18.66 -1.59
CA PHE A 4 -4.14 18.02 -2.87
C PHE A 4 -2.82 17.70 -3.56
N VAL A 5 -2.71 16.48 -4.09
CA VAL A 5 -1.59 16.11 -4.96
C VAL A 5 -1.70 16.93 -6.25
N PRO A 6 -0.64 17.67 -6.62
CA PRO A 6 -0.66 18.42 -7.87
C PRO A 6 -0.91 17.51 -9.08
N LYS A 7 -1.67 17.98 -10.07
CA LYS A 7 -1.89 17.23 -11.33
C LYS A 7 -0.58 16.81 -12.01
N THR A 8 0.44 17.67 -11.93
CA THR A 8 1.79 17.38 -12.45
C THR A 8 2.41 16.13 -11.79
N GLU A 9 2.18 15.91 -10.50
CA GLU A 9 2.66 14.71 -9.82
C GLU A 9 1.87 13.48 -10.26
N THR A 10 0.55 13.59 -10.40
CA THR A 10 -0.28 12.48 -10.90
C THR A 10 0.11 12.10 -12.34
N GLU A 11 0.38 13.09 -13.20
CA GLU A 11 0.84 12.87 -14.57
C GLU A 11 2.23 12.20 -14.59
N LYS A 12 3.15 12.64 -13.73
CA LYS A 12 4.45 12.00 -13.54
C LYS A 12 4.28 10.53 -13.15
N GLN A 13 3.41 10.23 -12.20
CA GLN A 13 3.18 8.84 -11.76
C GLN A 13 2.57 7.98 -12.88
N LYS A 14 1.67 8.54 -13.70
CA LYS A 14 1.12 7.89 -14.89
C LYS A 14 2.22 7.60 -15.93
N ALA A 15 3.14 8.54 -16.14
CA ALA A 15 4.27 8.35 -17.07
C ALA A 15 5.20 7.22 -16.59
N VAL A 16 5.58 7.24 -15.30
CA VAL A 16 6.40 6.19 -14.69
C VAL A 16 5.72 4.82 -14.80
N ALA A 17 4.42 4.74 -14.53
CA ALA A 17 3.66 3.51 -14.69
C ALA A 17 3.71 3.00 -16.15
N GLY A 18 3.61 3.91 -17.12
CA GLY A 18 3.75 3.58 -18.53
C GLY A 18 5.11 3.00 -18.89
N GLU A 19 6.21 3.56 -18.34
CA GLU A 19 7.56 3.05 -18.53
C GLU A 19 7.74 1.63 -17.97
N ILE A 20 7.22 1.36 -16.77
CA ILE A 20 7.25 0.04 -16.15
C ILE A 20 6.49 -0.97 -17.01
N ARG A 21 5.28 -0.63 -17.45
CA ARG A 21 4.45 -1.48 -18.31
C ARG A 21 5.14 -1.79 -19.62
N GLU A 22 5.77 -0.80 -20.24
CA GLU A 22 6.49 -1.00 -21.50
C GLU A 22 7.75 -1.87 -21.31
N ARG A 23 8.43 -1.76 -20.17
CA ARG A 23 9.51 -2.67 -19.79
C ARG A 23 9.02 -4.12 -19.72
N PHE A 24 7.91 -4.39 -19.01
CA PHE A 24 7.35 -5.74 -18.91
C PHE A 24 6.93 -6.30 -20.29
N ARG A 25 6.38 -5.45 -21.17
CA ARG A 25 6.07 -5.85 -22.55
C ARG A 25 7.31 -6.29 -23.31
N ARG A 26 8.39 -5.51 -23.25
CA ARG A 26 9.66 -5.85 -23.92
C ARG A 26 10.28 -7.13 -23.36
N GLU A 27 10.13 -7.38 -22.07
CA GLU A 27 10.59 -8.60 -21.40
C GLU A 27 9.63 -9.79 -21.60
N ASN A 28 8.51 -9.61 -22.30
CA ASN A 28 7.42 -10.59 -22.46
C ASN A 28 6.93 -11.16 -21.11
N ARG A 29 6.88 -10.31 -20.09
CA ARG A 29 6.45 -10.65 -18.73
C ARG A 29 5.03 -10.19 -18.46
N ARG A 30 4.29 -11.00 -17.69
CA ARG A 30 2.99 -10.65 -17.10
C ARG A 30 3.09 -10.75 -15.59
N PRO A 31 3.62 -9.70 -14.94
CA PRO A 31 3.83 -9.73 -13.50
C PRO A 31 2.50 -9.72 -12.74
N LEU A 32 2.47 -10.37 -11.58
CA LEU A 32 1.28 -10.52 -10.76
C LEU A 32 1.39 -9.69 -9.47
N VAL A 33 0.30 -9.04 -9.08
CA VAL A 33 0.18 -8.34 -7.81
C VAL A 33 -0.81 -9.03 -6.88
N PHE A 34 -0.36 -9.27 -5.66
CA PHE A 34 -1.19 -9.70 -4.53
C PHE A 34 -1.31 -8.56 -3.52
N ALA A 35 -2.51 -8.30 -3.00
CA ALA A 35 -2.72 -7.34 -1.94
C ALA A 35 -3.45 -7.98 -0.76
N ARG A 36 -3.06 -7.61 0.45
CA ARG A 36 -3.70 -8.01 1.69
C ARG A 36 -3.92 -6.81 2.59
N THR A 37 -5.16 -6.57 2.96
CA THR A 37 -5.54 -5.50 3.88
C THR A 37 -5.74 -6.07 5.28
N TYR A 38 -5.13 -5.42 6.28
CA TYR A 38 -5.32 -5.65 7.70
C TYR A 38 -5.77 -4.34 8.33
N GLY A 39 -6.98 -3.87 8.02
CA GLY A 39 -7.38 -2.55 8.41
C GLY A 39 -8.88 -2.28 8.32
N CYS A 40 -9.22 -1.01 8.45
CA CYS A 40 -10.58 -0.50 8.32
C CYS A 40 -10.97 -0.29 6.85
N GLN A 41 -12.17 0.22 6.63
CA GLN A 41 -12.71 0.52 5.29
C GLN A 41 -11.84 1.50 4.50
N GLN A 42 -11.19 2.47 5.18
CA GLN A 42 -10.25 3.37 4.53
C GLN A 42 -9.03 2.61 3.97
N ASN A 43 -8.50 1.63 4.71
CA ASN A 43 -7.41 0.80 4.19
C ASN A 43 -7.85 -0.04 2.99
N GLU A 44 -9.10 -0.53 2.96
CA GLU A 44 -9.63 -1.23 1.78
C GLU A 44 -9.67 -0.30 0.56
N HIS A 45 -10.20 0.92 0.73
CA HIS A 45 -10.22 1.92 -0.31
C HIS A 45 -8.81 2.26 -0.84
N ASP A 46 -7.85 2.44 0.08
CA ASP A 46 -6.46 2.71 -0.30
C ASP A 46 -5.85 1.53 -1.06
N THR A 47 -6.19 0.30 -0.66
CA THR A 47 -5.73 -0.91 -1.37
C THR A 47 -6.30 -0.98 -2.79
N GLU A 48 -7.58 -0.64 -3.00
CA GLU A 48 -8.20 -0.56 -4.33
C GLU A 48 -7.45 0.43 -5.23
N LYS A 49 -7.07 1.61 -4.69
CA LYS A 49 -6.26 2.60 -5.42
C LYS A 49 -4.86 2.09 -5.74
N MET A 50 -4.19 1.46 -4.77
CA MET A 50 -2.85 0.91 -4.99
C MET A 50 -2.87 -0.22 -6.02
N LEU A 51 -3.89 -1.08 -6.00
CA LEU A 51 -4.09 -2.09 -7.03
C LEU A 51 -4.31 -1.44 -8.41
N GLY A 52 -5.13 -0.38 -8.49
CA GLY A 52 -5.31 0.39 -9.73
C GLY A 52 -4.00 0.92 -10.28
N LEU A 53 -3.13 1.49 -9.44
CA LEU A 53 -1.80 1.95 -9.83
C LEU A 53 -0.88 0.79 -10.28
N ALA A 54 -0.94 -0.37 -9.59
CA ALA A 54 -0.18 -1.54 -9.99
C ALA A 54 -0.62 -2.07 -11.36
N LEU A 55 -1.93 -2.09 -11.65
CA LEU A 55 -2.46 -2.45 -12.97
C LEU A 55 -1.99 -1.46 -14.06
N MET A 56 -1.92 -0.16 -13.75
CA MET A 56 -1.33 0.81 -14.67
C MET A 56 0.13 0.51 -14.99
N CYS A 57 0.88 0.00 -14.02
CA CYS A 57 2.26 -0.48 -14.21
C CYS A 57 2.35 -1.78 -15.02
N GLY A 58 1.22 -2.41 -15.35
CA GLY A 58 1.17 -3.65 -16.14
C GLY A 58 1.11 -4.93 -15.31
N TYR A 59 0.87 -4.85 -14.01
CA TYR A 59 0.59 -6.03 -13.19
C TYR A 59 -0.83 -6.55 -13.43
N GLU A 60 -1.02 -7.85 -13.25
CA GLU A 60 -2.33 -8.49 -13.18
C GLU A 60 -2.60 -8.96 -11.75
N LYS A 61 -3.86 -8.90 -11.28
CA LYS A 61 -4.21 -9.30 -9.90
C LYS A 61 -4.15 -10.82 -9.74
N THR A 62 -3.59 -11.29 -8.63
CA THR A 62 -3.63 -12.70 -8.21
C THR A 62 -4.25 -12.85 -6.82
N GLY A 63 -4.91 -13.97 -6.57
CA GLY A 63 -5.39 -14.36 -5.24
C GLY A 63 -4.36 -15.15 -4.42
N ASP A 64 -3.26 -15.57 -5.03
CA ASP A 64 -2.23 -16.39 -4.39
C ASP A 64 -0.91 -15.60 -4.27
N PRO A 65 -0.43 -15.32 -3.05
CA PRO A 65 0.82 -14.61 -2.83
C PRO A 65 2.06 -15.38 -3.34
N ALA A 66 1.97 -16.71 -3.51
CA ALA A 66 3.09 -17.51 -4.01
C ALA A 66 3.42 -17.21 -5.48
N ASN A 67 2.44 -16.74 -6.24
CA ASN A 67 2.58 -16.40 -7.65
C ASN A 67 2.85 -14.90 -7.88
N ALA A 68 2.92 -14.09 -6.82
CA ALA A 68 3.04 -12.65 -6.94
C ALA A 68 4.47 -12.20 -7.23
N ASP A 69 4.61 -11.18 -8.07
CA ASP A 69 5.84 -10.39 -8.26
C ASP A 69 5.84 -9.11 -7.41
N LEU A 70 4.64 -8.68 -6.98
CA LEU A 70 4.43 -7.57 -6.04
C LEU A 70 3.45 -8.00 -4.96
N ILE A 71 3.83 -7.86 -3.69
CA ILE A 71 2.96 -8.06 -2.53
C ILE A 71 2.76 -6.71 -1.85
N ILE A 72 1.50 -6.28 -1.72
CA ILE A 72 1.08 -5.08 -0.99
C ILE A 72 0.43 -5.51 0.32
N VAL A 73 1.02 -5.10 1.44
CA VAL A 73 0.49 -5.34 2.79
C VAL A 73 0.03 -4.02 3.37
N ASN A 74 -1.28 -3.78 3.35
CA ASN A 74 -1.88 -2.56 3.88
C ASN A 74 -2.39 -2.78 5.31
N THR A 75 -2.01 -1.89 6.23
CA THR A 75 -2.13 -2.12 7.66
C THR A 75 -2.73 -0.93 8.41
N CYS A 76 -3.45 -1.21 9.49
CA CYS A 76 -4.06 -0.22 10.37
C CYS A 76 -3.30 -0.12 11.69
N ALA A 77 -3.20 1.10 12.23
CA ALA A 77 -2.56 1.37 13.51
C ALA A 77 -3.44 1.06 14.72
N ILE A 78 -4.77 1.04 14.54
CA ILE A 78 -5.73 1.12 15.64
C ILE A 78 -6.17 -0.26 16.15
N ARG A 79 -6.08 -1.30 15.33
CA ARG A 79 -6.50 -2.64 15.71
C ARG A 79 -5.43 -3.30 16.56
N GLU A 80 -5.69 -3.50 17.83
CA GLU A 80 -4.74 -4.00 18.85
C GLU A 80 -4.02 -5.32 18.46
N HIS A 81 -4.68 -6.15 17.67
CA HIS A 81 -4.10 -7.39 17.15
C HIS A 81 -3.53 -7.27 15.73
N ALA A 82 -3.73 -6.12 15.05
CA ALA A 82 -3.31 -5.96 13.66
C ALA A 82 -1.78 -6.04 13.53
N GLU A 83 -1.04 -5.45 14.45
CA GLU A 83 0.42 -5.46 14.42
C GLU A 83 0.97 -6.91 14.49
N LYS A 84 0.60 -7.67 15.53
CA LYS A 84 1.06 -9.06 15.70
C LYS A 84 0.65 -9.93 14.52
N ARG A 85 -0.60 -9.80 14.07
CA ARG A 85 -1.13 -10.57 12.95
C ARG A 85 -0.44 -10.22 11.64
N THR A 86 -0.22 -8.93 11.38
CA THR A 86 0.47 -8.45 10.18
C THR A 86 1.90 -8.97 10.13
N PHE A 87 2.67 -8.80 11.20
CA PHE A 87 4.05 -9.27 11.23
C PHE A 87 4.17 -10.80 11.20
N SER A 88 3.22 -11.53 11.78
CA SER A 88 3.16 -12.99 11.65
C SER A 88 2.91 -13.41 10.19
N CYS A 89 1.95 -12.77 9.52
CA CYS A 89 1.63 -13.09 8.12
C CYS A 89 2.74 -12.66 7.16
N THR A 90 3.37 -11.49 7.39
CA THR A 90 4.51 -11.05 6.57
C THR A 90 5.70 -11.99 6.69
N GLY A 91 5.85 -12.70 7.82
CA GLY A 91 6.86 -13.75 7.98
C GLY A 91 6.77 -14.87 6.93
N ALA A 92 5.54 -15.20 6.49
CA ALA A 92 5.34 -16.16 5.40
C ALA A 92 5.92 -15.68 4.07
N TYR A 93 5.87 -14.36 3.80
CA TYR A 93 6.38 -13.79 2.56
C TYR A 93 7.92 -13.77 2.50
N LYS A 94 8.61 -13.90 3.64
CA LYS A 94 10.06 -14.08 3.67
C LYS A 94 10.50 -15.28 2.83
N LYS A 95 9.82 -16.41 2.98
CA LYS A 95 10.11 -17.64 2.19
C LYS A 95 9.90 -17.40 0.69
N LEU A 96 8.84 -16.67 0.33
CA LEU A 96 8.58 -16.32 -1.07
C LEU A 96 9.68 -15.42 -1.63
N LYS A 97 10.14 -14.45 -0.85
CA LYS A 97 11.27 -13.57 -1.23
C LYS A 97 12.58 -14.34 -1.39
N GLU A 98 12.83 -15.36 -0.57
CA GLU A 98 14.01 -16.25 -0.69
C GLU A 98 13.96 -17.08 -1.98
N GLN A 99 12.77 -17.50 -2.42
CA GLN A 99 12.55 -18.25 -3.67
C GLN A 99 12.58 -17.34 -4.91
N ASN A 100 11.99 -16.15 -4.80
CA ASN A 100 11.95 -15.15 -5.88
C ASN A 100 12.54 -13.81 -5.39
N ARG A 101 13.81 -13.58 -5.66
CA ARG A 101 14.52 -12.33 -5.29
C ARG A 101 13.97 -11.09 -6.02
N GLU A 102 13.27 -11.28 -7.14
CA GLU A 102 12.63 -10.20 -7.89
C GLU A 102 11.31 -9.74 -7.25
N LEU A 103 10.68 -10.58 -6.41
CA LEU A 103 9.47 -10.25 -5.67
C LEU A 103 9.67 -8.93 -4.90
N ILE A 104 8.75 -8.00 -5.05
CA ILE A 104 8.72 -6.75 -4.28
C ILE A 104 7.68 -6.90 -3.16
N ILE A 105 8.09 -6.65 -1.92
CA ILE A 105 7.18 -6.65 -0.76
C ILE A 105 7.08 -5.23 -0.23
N LEU A 106 5.88 -4.67 -0.29
CA LEU A 106 5.55 -3.32 0.15
C LEU A 106 4.66 -3.37 1.37
N PHE A 107 5.08 -2.66 2.42
CA PHE A 107 4.33 -2.48 3.66
C PHE A 107 3.79 -1.06 3.71
N CYS A 108 2.49 -0.88 3.88
CA CYS A 108 1.86 0.44 3.83
C CYS A 108 0.69 0.58 4.82
N GLY A 109 0.06 1.75 4.78
CA GLY A 109 -1.09 2.09 5.61
C GLY A 109 -0.73 2.86 6.87
N CYS A 110 -1.72 3.08 7.74
CA CYS A 110 -1.58 3.92 8.94
C CYS A 110 -0.48 3.42 9.88
N MET A 111 -0.32 2.10 10.01
CA MET A 111 0.74 1.52 10.86
C MET A 111 2.15 1.89 10.37
N ALA A 112 2.34 2.05 9.07
CA ALA A 112 3.64 2.44 8.53
C ALA A 112 4.10 3.83 9.01
N GLN A 113 3.15 4.70 9.38
CA GLN A 113 3.40 6.06 9.88
C GLN A 113 3.63 6.11 11.39
N GLU A 114 3.34 5.04 12.13
CA GLU A 114 3.57 4.99 13.57
C GLU A 114 5.06 5.11 13.91
N THR A 115 5.33 5.86 14.97
CA THR A 115 6.70 6.11 15.44
C THR A 115 7.43 4.80 15.73
N GLY A 116 8.60 4.62 15.13
CA GLY A 116 9.45 3.45 15.34
C GLY A 116 9.10 2.22 14.49
N ILE A 117 7.94 2.16 13.81
CA ILE A 117 7.58 1.01 12.96
C ILE A 117 8.53 0.89 11.75
N ALA A 118 8.83 1.99 11.08
CA ALA A 118 9.78 1.98 9.96
C ALA A 118 11.17 1.47 10.39
N GLU A 119 11.67 1.90 11.55
CA GLU A 119 12.94 1.44 12.10
C GLU A 119 12.89 -0.03 12.56
N LYS A 120 11.77 -0.47 13.12
CA LYS A 120 11.53 -1.87 13.44
C LYS A 120 11.58 -2.74 12.19
N ILE A 121 10.90 -2.32 11.11
CA ILE A 121 10.92 -3.03 9.83
C ILE A 121 12.33 -3.05 9.25
N LYS A 122 13.05 -1.94 9.31
CA LYS A 122 14.41 -1.82 8.81
C LYS A 122 15.36 -2.83 9.46
N ARG A 123 15.23 -3.04 10.78
CA ARG A 123 16.08 -3.96 11.55
C ARG A 123 15.65 -5.41 11.47
N SER A 124 14.34 -5.67 11.59
CA SER A 124 13.84 -7.01 11.86
C SER A 124 13.22 -7.71 10.65
N TYR A 125 12.88 -6.95 9.60
CA TYR A 125 12.20 -7.48 8.41
C TYR A 125 12.92 -7.06 7.11
N PRO A 126 14.17 -7.54 6.90
CA PRO A 126 15.00 -7.11 5.77
C PRO A 126 14.45 -7.51 4.39
N TYR A 127 13.50 -8.41 4.35
CA TYR A 127 12.81 -8.86 3.13
C TYR A 127 11.70 -7.90 2.65
N ILE A 128 11.32 -6.90 3.45
CA ILE A 128 10.39 -5.84 3.03
C ILE A 128 11.19 -4.79 2.26
N ASP A 129 10.81 -4.55 0.99
CA ASP A 129 11.51 -3.68 0.07
C ASP A 129 11.09 -2.22 0.19
N ALA A 130 9.83 -1.95 0.56
CA ALA A 130 9.35 -0.59 0.75
C ALA A 130 8.40 -0.45 1.93
N VAL A 131 8.51 0.69 2.64
CA VAL A 131 7.58 1.10 3.71
C VAL A 131 7.00 2.45 3.31
N VAL A 132 5.67 2.53 3.20
CA VAL A 132 4.97 3.67 2.61
C VAL A 132 3.85 4.13 3.53
N GLY A 133 3.90 5.40 3.93
CA GLY A 133 2.82 6.05 4.66
C GLY A 133 1.61 6.32 3.77
N THR A 134 0.45 6.58 4.38
CA THR A 134 -0.80 6.85 3.66
C THR A 134 -0.73 8.11 2.78
N ASP A 135 0.12 9.06 3.13
CA ASP A 135 0.41 10.28 2.39
C ASP A 135 1.13 10.04 1.05
N SER A 136 1.77 8.89 0.91
CA SER A 136 2.65 8.55 -0.21
C SER A 136 2.15 7.40 -1.09
N ASN A 137 0.94 6.89 -0.85
CA ASN A 137 0.34 5.78 -1.62
C ASN A 137 0.25 6.06 -3.11
N HIS A 138 0.00 7.32 -3.49
CA HIS A 138 -0.09 7.76 -4.89
C HIS A 138 1.23 7.63 -5.65
N ARG A 139 2.37 7.54 -4.94
CA ARG A 139 3.72 7.38 -5.52
C ARG A 139 4.14 5.93 -5.75
N LEU A 140 3.19 5.00 -5.69
CA LEU A 140 3.46 3.57 -5.88
C LEU A 140 4.26 3.26 -7.17
N PRO A 141 3.96 3.83 -8.36
CA PRO A 141 4.75 3.58 -9.57
C PRO A 141 6.23 3.94 -9.40
N GLU A 142 6.53 5.12 -8.86
CA GLU A 142 7.90 5.58 -8.60
C GLU A 142 8.63 4.67 -7.60
N ILE A 143 7.92 4.20 -6.57
CA ILE A 143 8.48 3.28 -5.57
C ILE A 143 8.85 1.95 -6.21
N ILE A 144 7.95 1.37 -7.01
CA ILE A 144 8.19 0.12 -7.75
C ILE A 144 9.40 0.30 -8.68
N GLN A 145 9.43 1.37 -9.47
CA GLN A 145 10.53 1.67 -10.40
C GLN A 145 11.87 1.75 -9.68
N ASN A 146 11.91 2.51 -8.56
CA ASN A 146 13.13 2.69 -7.78
C ASN A 146 13.63 1.35 -7.21
N VAL A 147 12.75 0.54 -6.61
CA VAL A 147 13.13 -0.77 -6.08
C VAL A 147 13.60 -1.70 -7.20
N MET A 148 12.93 -1.71 -8.36
CA MET A 148 13.33 -2.52 -9.52
C MET A 148 14.70 -2.14 -10.06
N GLN A 149 15.02 -0.84 -10.10
CA GLN A 149 16.28 -0.33 -10.68
C GLN A 149 17.45 -0.43 -9.72
N THR A 150 17.23 -0.08 -8.45
CA THR A 150 18.31 0.08 -7.48
C THR A 150 18.50 -1.09 -6.55
N ARG A 151 17.46 -1.91 -6.38
CA ARG A 151 17.37 -2.97 -5.36
C ARG A 151 17.57 -2.46 -3.93
N LYS A 152 17.49 -1.14 -3.75
CA LYS A 152 17.56 -0.51 -2.44
C LYS A 152 16.17 -0.41 -1.84
N ARG A 153 16.11 -0.57 -0.52
CA ARG A 153 14.87 -0.44 0.24
C ARG A 153 14.43 1.03 0.29
N ALA A 154 13.13 1.26 0.06
CA ALA A 154 12.53 2.58 0.07
C ALA A 154 11.72 2.82 1.37
N TYR A 155 11.84 4.00 1.96
CA TYR A 155 11.11 4.41 3.16
C TYR A 155 10.49 5.77 2.91
N LEU A 156 9.17 5.80 2.66
CA LEU A 156 8.39 7.01 2.39
C LEU A 156 7.32 7.15 3.48
N VAL A 157 7.75 7.45 4.67
CA VAL A 157 6.88 7.67 5.83
C VAL A 157 7.08 9.10 6.33
N ASN A 158 5.99 9.75 6.75
CA ASN A 158 6.01 11.15 7.22
C ASN A 158 6.69 12.10 6.22
N SER A 159 6.44 11.88 4.92
CA SER A 159 7.05 12.64 3.83
C SER A 159 6.58 14.08 3.75
N LEU A 160 5.46 14.38 4.39
CA LEU A 160 4.91 15.73 4.51
C LEU A 160 4.99 16.20 5.96
N PRO A 161 5.29 17.48 6.22
CA PRO A 161 5.22 18.04 7.55
C PRO A 161 3.81 17.78 8.10
N HIS A 162 3.72 17.30 9.34
CA HIS A 162 2.49 16.90 10.03
C HIS A 162 1.28 17.74 9.60
N SER A 163 0.63 17.31 8.52
CA SER A 163 -0.70 17.77 8.23
C SER A 163 -1.62 16.81 8.95
N ASP A 164 -2.35 17.30 9.95
CA ASP A 164 -3.47 16.57 10.56
C ASP A 164 -4.54 16.19 9.52
N PHE A 165 -4.28 16.48 8.26
CA PHE A 165 -5.15 16.36 7.11
C PHE A 165 -4.53 15.41 6.09
N GLY A 166 -5.36 14.50 5.58
CA GLY A 166 -4.93 13.51 4.59
C GLY A 166 -4.50 14.13 3.25
N VAL A 167 -3.72 13.39 2.52
CA VAL A 167 -3.31 13.75 1.15
C VAL A 167 -4.36 13.23 0.18
N ILE A 168 -4.97 14.15 -0.57
CA ILE A 168 -5.99 13.82 -1.57
C ILE A 168 -5.30 13.67 -2.92
N ALA A 169 -5.25 12.45 -3.43
CA ALA A 169 -4.85 12.16 -4.79
C ALA A 169 -6.09 11.85 -5.63
N GLU A 170 -6.43 12.77 -6.52
CA GLU A 170 -7.50 12.61 -7.51
C GLU A 170 -6.95 11.90 -8.76
N ASP A 171 -7.85 11.41 -9.62
CA ASP A 171 -7.51 10.75 -10.88
C ASP A 171 -6.66 9.48 -10.76
N ILE A 172 -6.64 8.84 -9.59
CA ILE A 172 -6.07 7.53 -9.40
C ILE A 172 -7.14 6.47 -9.66
N PRO A 173 -6.93 5.56 -10.63
CA PRO A 173 -7.87 4.48 -10.86
C PRO A 173 -7.91 3.55 -9.65
N ALA A 174 -9.11 3.21 -9.20
CA ALA A 174 -9.33 2.21 -8.16
C ALA A 174 -9.78 0.88 -8.80
N LEU A 175 -9.09 -0.21 -8.51
CA LEU A 175 -9.55 -1.54 -8.87
C LEU A 175 -10.55 -2.01 -7.82
N ARG A 176 -11.84 -1.87 -8.13
CA ARG A 176 -12.92 -2.30 -7.25
C ARG A 176 -13.03 -3.83 -7.24
N GLU A 177 -13.11 -4.41 -6.05
CA GLU A 177 -13.28 -5.85 -5.88
C GLU A 177 -14.72 -6.31 -6.06
N SER A 178 -15.67 -5.40 -5.91
CA SER A 178 -17.11 -5.68 -5.98
C SER A 178 -17.76 -4.85 -7.07
N GLU A 179 -18.65 -5.48 -7.85
CA GLU A 179 -19.49 -4.80 -8.83
C GLU A 179 -20.58 -3.93 -8.17
N TYR A 180 -20.93 -4.24 -6.93
CA TYR A 180 -22.05 -3.62 -6.21
C TYR A 180 -21.61 -2.71 -5.06
N LYS A 181 -20.30 -2.66 -4.75
CA LYS A 181 -19.76 -1.91 -3.61
C LYS A 181 -18.61 -1.04 -4.06
N ALA A 182 -18.66 0.24 -3.69
CA ALA A 182 -17.57 1.18 -3.88
C ALA A 182 -17.31 1.93 -2.58
N TRP A 183 -16.04 2.07 -2.24
CA TRP A 183 -15.63 2.94 -1.14
C TRP A 183 -15.43 4.36 -1.68
N VAL A 184 -15.98 5.34 -0.98
CA VAL A 184 -15.79 6.76 -1.28
C VAL A 184 -15.33 7.44 0.00
N SER A 185 -14.13 8.03 -0.04
CA SER A 185 -13.65 8.84 1.08
C SER A 185 -14.45 10.14 1.17
N VAL A 186 -15.19 10.31 2.24
CA VAL A 186 -15.98 11.54 2.51
C VAL A 186 -15.26 12.48 3.49
N MET A 187 -14.20 11.98 4.15
CA MET A 187 -13.31 12.78 4.99
C MET A 187 -11.94 12.12 5.07
N TYR A 188 -10.93 12.90 5.40
CA TYR A 188 -9.57 12.43 5.60
C TYR A 188 -9.16 12.60 7.06
N GLY A 189 -8.31 11.69 7.54
CA GLY A 189 -7.88 11.64 8.93
C GLY A 189 -8.58 10.55 9.72
N CYS A 190 -8.09 10.32 10.92
CA CYS A 190 -8.60 9.29 11.82
C CYS A 190 -8.45 9.76 13.27
N ASN A 191 -9.53 9.71 14.04
CA ASN A 191 -9.52 9.98 15.49
C ASN A 191 -9.16 8.74 16.31
N ASN A 192 -8.44 7.78 15.72
CA ASN A 192 -8.08 6.52 16.37
C ASN A 192 -9.30 5.70 16.84
N ARG A 193 -10.40 5.76 16.08
CA ARG A 193 -11.61 4.94 16.31
C ARG A 193 -11.84 4.03 15.12
N SER A 194 -11.81 2.71 15.37
CA SER A 194 -12.28 1.74 14.37
C SER A 194 -13.78 1.50 14.53
N GLU A 195 -14.40 0.94 13.51
CA GLU A 195 -15.78 0.45 13.61
C GLU A 195 -15.98 -0.61 14.71
N GLU A 196 -14.91 -1.30 15.12
CA GLU A 196 -14.93 -2.26 16.23
C GLU A 196 -15.19 -1.56 17.57
N HIS A 197 -14.67 -0.35 17.77
CA HIS A 197 -14.93 0.45 18.98
C HIS A 197 -16.33 1.08 18.98
N THR A 198 -16.93 1.29 17.80
CA THR A 198 -18.30 1.84 17.72
C THR A 198 -19.37 0.80 18.04
N SER A 199 -19.13 -0.48 17.76
CA SER A 199 -20.06 -1.55 18.10
C SER A 199 -20.11 -1.87 19.59
N GLU A 200 -19.01 -1.65 20.33
CA GLU A 200 -19.00 -1.80 21.81
C GLU A 200 -19.79 -0.69 22.52
N LEU A 201 -19.86 0.51 21.94
CA LEU A 201 -20.62 1.63 22.49
C LEU A 201 -22.14 1.52 22.27
N GLN A 202 -22.60 0.59 21.45
CA GLN A 202 -24.01 0.38 21.13
C GLN A 202 -24.65 -0.79 21.88
N SER A 203 -23.90 -1.49 22.74
CA SER A 203 -24.48 -2.50 23.61
C SER A 203 -25.17 -1.80 24.79
N PRO A 204 -26.51 -1.84 24.90
CA PRO A 204 -27.19 -1.31 26.07
C PRO A 204 -26.80 -2.15 27.29
N GLN A 205 -26.46 -1.47 28.38
CA GLN A 205 -26.34 -2.06 29.70
C GLN A 205 -27.69 -2.44 30.24
#